data_6d74824edb00ecfbe96d118e893c921c
#
_entry.id   6d74824edb00ecfbe96d118e893c921c
#
_cell.length_a   1.000
_cell.length_b   1.000
_cell.length_c   1.000
_cell.angle_alpha   90.00
_cell.angle_beta   90.00
_cell.angle_gamma   90.00
#
_symmetry.space_group_name_H-M   'P 1'
#
loop_
_entity.id
_entity.type
_entity.pdbx_description
1 polymer ?
#
loop_
_entity_poly.entity_id
_entity_poly.type
_entity_poly.pdbx_seq_one_letter_code
_entity_poly.pdbx_strand_id
1 'polypeptide(L)'
;RIARLARELGCGDFVKIEVIRDSKYLLPDNHETIKATEILANEGFVVMPYMYPDLNVARDLVKAGASAVMPLASPIGSNRGLATKEFIKILIEEIDLPIIVDAGIGSPSQVHHLRLVKLWRWELLLLWQIQR
;
A
#
# COMPACT_ATOMS: atom_id res chain seq x y z
N ARG A 1 3.80 -15.38 -9.51
CA ARG A 1 3.17 -16.15 -10.60
C ARG A 1 2.08 -15.34 -11.29
N ILE A 2 1.06 -14.83 -10.55
CA ILE A 2 -0.06 -14.06 -11.13
C ILE A 2 0.44 -12.78 -11.83
N ALA A 3 1.34 -12.01 -11.22
CA ALA A 3 1.89 -10.79 -11.81
C ALA A 3 2.58 -11.05 -13.17
N ARG A 4 3.36 -12.14 -13.27
CA ARG A 4 4.01 -12.53 -14.53
C ARG A 4 2.99 -12.87 -15.61
N LEU A 5 1.96 -13.65 -15.27
CA LEU A 5 0.88 -13.98 -16.18
C LEU A 5 0.15 -12.71 -16.67
N ALA A 6 -0.16 -11.78 -15.75
CA ALA A 6 -0.79 -10.52 -16.12
C ALA A 6 0.06 -9.70 -17.08
N ARG A 7 1.38 -9.65 -16.87
CA ARG A 7 2.34 -9.00 -17.80
C ARG A 7 2.31 -9.66 -19.19
N GLU A 8 2.34 -10.99 -19.26
CA GLU A 8 2.27 -11.75 -20.51
C GLU A 8 0.95 -11.49 -21.27
N LEU A 9 -0.14 -11.22 -20.55
CA LEU A 9 -1.44 -10.83 -21.11
C LEU A 9 -1.55 -9.33 -21.46
N GLY A 10 -0.46 -8.56 -21.35
CA GLY A 10 -0.42 -7.15 -21.73
C GLY A 10 -0.94 -6.17 -20.67
N CYS A 11 -1.08 -6.58 -19.41
CA CYS A 11 -1.51 -5.68 -18.32
C CYS A 11 -0.42 -4.69 -17.89
N GLY A 12 0.80 -4.76 -18.48
CA GLY A 12 1.92 -3.90 -18.15
C GLY A 12 2.70 -4.32 -16.90
N ASP A 13 3.57 -3.42 -16.44
CA ASP A 13 4.54 -3.71 -15.36
C ASP A 13 4.13 -3.21 -13.98
N PHE A 14 3.08 -2.40 -13.90
CA PHE A 14 2.55 -1.93 -12.61
C PHE A 14 1.83 -3.05 -11.88
N VAL A 15 2.21 -3.28 -10.63
CA VAL A 15 1.60 -4.31 -9.81
C VAL A 15 1.40 -3.85 -8.37
N LYS A 16 0.14 -3.88 -7.90
CA LYS A 16 -0.18 -3.84 -6.49
C LYS A 16 -0.11 -5.26 -5.95
N ILE A 17 0.64 -5.47 -4.89
CA ILE A 17 0.73 -6.77 -4.23
C ILE A 17 0.11 -6.74 -2.84
N GLU A 18 -0.68 -7.77 -2.55
CA GLU A 18 -1.30 -8.02 -1.27
C GLU A 18 -0.97 -9.45 -0.84
N VAL A 19 -0.08 -9.60 0.16
CA VAL A 19 0.21 -10.90 0.76
C VAL A 19 -0.55 -11.00 2.07
N ILE A 20 -1.60 -11.80 2.08
CA ILE A 20 -2.54 -11.94 3.20
C ILE A 20 -2.59 -13.42 3.57
N ARG A 21 -2.27 -13.76 4.83
CA ARG A 21 -2.38 -15.14 5.35
C ARG A 21 -3.64 -15.35 6.18
N ASP A 22 -4.22 -14.29 6.71
CA ASP A 22 -5.44 -14.35 7.53
C ASP A 22 -6.67 -13.95 6.72
N SER A 23 -7.53 -14.91 6.42
CA SER A 23 -8.76 -14.71 5.63
C SER A 23 -9.88 -13.99 6.41
N LYS A 24 -9.76 -13.88 7.74
CA LYS A 24 -10.82 -13.29 8.57
C LYS A 24 -10.72 -11.75 8.63
N TYR A 25 -9.52 -11.23 8.85
CA TYR A 25 -9.31 -9.79 9.01
C TYR A 25 -8.61 -9.15 7.81
N LEU A 26 -8.09 -9.95 6.88
CA LEU A 26 -7.42 -9.51 5.66
C LEU A 26 -6.24 -8.57 5.94
N LEU A 27 -5.50 -8.83 7.03
CA LEU A 27 -4.34 -8.06 7.39
C LEU A 27 -3.12 -8.48 6.57
N PRO A 28 -2.28 -7.53 6.14
CA PRO A 28 -1.09 -7.82 5.35
C PRO A 28 -0.04 -8.55 6.17
N ASP A 29 0.64 -9.52 5.55
CA ASP A 29 1.85 -10.12 6.07
C ASP A 29 3.06 -9.32 5.59
N ASN A 30 3.55 -8.42 6.43
CA ASN A 30 4.64 -7.52 6.06
C ASN A 30 5.92 -8.27 5.67
N HIS A 31 6.24 -9.39 6.34
CA HIS A 31 7.46 -10.16 6.06
C HIS A 31 7.42 -10.79 4.66
N GLU A 32 6.34 -11.45 4.32
CA GLU A 32 6.18 -12.06 3.00
C GLU A 32 5.98 -11.00 1.91
N THR A 33 5.41 -9.84 2.25
CA THR A 33 5.29 -8.70 1.34
C THR A 33 6.66 -8.15 0.94
N ILE A 34 7.61 -8.03 1.87
CA ILE A 34 8.99 -7.59 1.57
C ILE A 34 9.64 -8.55 0.58
N LYS A 35 9.58 -9.87 0.83
CA LYS A 35 10.15 -10.88 -0.08
C LYS A 35 9.51 -10.83 -1.47
N ALA A 36 8.19 -10.73 -1.55
CA ALA A 36 7.48 -10.65 -2.82
C ALA A 36 7.85 -9.36 -3.58
N THR A 37 8.04 -8.25 -2.88
CA THR A 37 8.48 -6.97 -3.45
C THR A 37 9.86 -7.13 -4.09
N GLU A 38 10.84 -7.67 -3.36
CA GLU A 38 12.20 -7.87 -3.85
C GLU A 38 12.23 -8.73 -5.13
N ILE A 39 11.50 -9.85 -5.12
CA ILE A 39 11.44 -10.75 -6.29
C ILE A 39 10.87 -10.01 -7.51
N LEU A 40 9.75 -9.31 -7.36
CA LEU A 40 9.08 -8.65 -8.48
C LEU A 40 9.84 -7.41 -8.95
N ALA A 41 10.42 -6.62 -8.05
CA ALA A 41 11.24 -5.47 -8.40
C ALA A 41 12.48 -5.89 -9.20
N ASN A 42 13.16 -6.98 -8.81
CA ASN A 42 14.29 -7.55 -9.55
C ASN A 42 13.90 -8.06 -10.95
N GLU A 43 12.62 -8.36 -11.18
CA GLU A 43 12.07 -8.74 -12.48
C GLU A 43 11.58 -7.52 -13.30
N GLY A 44 11.81 -6.29 -12.81
CA GLY A 44 11.47 -5.05 -13.50
C GLY A 44 10.00 -4.63 -13.36
N PHE A 45 9.26 -5.15 -12.38
CA PHE A 45 7.93 -4.62 -12.06
C PHE A 45 8.00 -3.32 -11.27
N VAL A 46 7.02 -2.45 -11.49
CA VAL A 46 6.74 -1.28 -10.65
C VAL A 46 5.85 -1.74 -9.51
N VAL A 47 6.46 -2.05 -8.37
CA VAL A 47 5.78 -2.74 -7.26
C VAL A 47 5.23 -1.76 -6.23
N MET A 48 3.95 -1.89 -5.91
CA MET A 48 3.23 -1.12 -4.91
C MET A 48 2.70 -2.07 -3.81
N PRO A 49 3.47 -2.32 -2.74
CA PRO A 49 3.11 -3.28 -1.70
C PRO A 49 2.10 -2.71 -0.71
N TYR A 50 1.00 -3.45 -0.46
CA TYR A 50 0.08 -3.25 0.64
C TYR A 50 0.72 -3.72 1.94
N MET A 51 0.69 -2.88 2.99
CA MET A 51 1.40 -3.14 4.24
C MET A 51 0.62 -2.67 5.47
N TYR A 52 0.86 -3.28 6.61
CA TYR A 52 0.54 -2.68 7.91
C TYR A 52 1.52 -1.53 8.17
N PRO A 53 1.06 -0.32 8.58
CA PRO A 53 1.92 0.87 8.67
C PRO A 53 2.94 0.76 9.81
N ASP A 54 4.13 0.32 9.45
CA ASP A 54 5.33 0.23 10.29
C ASP A 54 6.50 0.87 9.56
N LEU A 55 7.23 1.77 10.23
CA LEU A 55 8.32 2.53 9.62
C LEU A 55 9.50 1.63 9.19
N ASN A 56 9.86 0.63 9.99
CA ASN A 56 10.97 -0.26 9.66
C ASN A 56 10.63 -1.13 8.45
N VAL A 57 9.40 -1.64 8.41
CA VAL A 57 8.88 -2.39 7.26
C VAL A 57 8.88 -1.51 6.00
N ALA A 58 8.45 -0.24 6.10
CA ALA A 58 8.49 0.68 4.97
C ALA A 58 9.91 0.90 4.45
N ARG A 59 10.89 1.07 5.34
CA ARG A 59 12.31 1.17 4.99
C ARG A 59 12.85 -0.10 4.32
N ASP A 60 12.41 -1.26 4.76
CA ASP A 60 12.81 -2.54 4.15
C ASP A 60 12.14 -2.74 2.79
N LEU A 61 10.90 -2.29 2.60
CA LEU A 61 10.24 -2.26 1.30
C LEU A 61 10.94 -1.32 0.30
N VAL A 62 11.42 -0.15 0.76
CA VAL A 62 12.27 0.75 -0.06
C VAL A 62 13.52 0.02 -0.54
N LYS A 63 14.24 -0.66 0.37
CA LYS A 63 15.45 -1.45 0.03
C LYS A 63 15.13 -2.60 -0.91
N ALA A 64 13.96 -3.23 -0.77
CA ALA A 64 13.48 -4.30 -1.65
C ALA A 64 13.07 -3.82 -3.05
N GLY A 65 13.09 -2.50 -3.31
CA GLY A 65 12.80 -1.93 -4.63
C GLY A 65 11.33 -1.55 -4.85
N ALA A 66 10.55 -1.33 -3.80
CA ALA A 66 9.20 -0.79 -3.94
C ALA A 66 9.21 0.57 -4.65
N SER A 67 8.22 0.84 -5.49
CA SER A 67 8.05 2.12 -6.19
C SER A 67 7.08 3.08 -5.47
N ALA A 68 6.27 2.56 -4.58
CA ALA A 68 5.42 3.26 -3.63
C ALA A 68 5.17 2.33 -2.45
N VAL A 69 4.66 2.83 -1.32
CA VAL A 69 4.18 1.98 -0.23
C VAL A 69 2.71 2.26 0.05
N MET A 70 1.93 1.21 0.33
CA MET A 70 0.48 1.29 0.47
C MET A 70 0.04 0.88 1.89
N PRO A 71 0.18 1.79 2.89
CA PRO A 71 -0.25 1.49 4.24
C PRO A 71 -1.77 1.42 4.35
N LEU A 72 -2.29 0.44 5.10
CA LEU A 72 -3.71 0.38 5.42
C LEU A 72 -4.15 1.53 6.34
N ALA A 73 -5.28 2.17 6.02
CA ALA A 73 -5.92 3.14 6.91
C ALA A 73 -6.66 2.44 8.06
N SER A 74 -7.35 1.35 7.74
CA SER A 74 -8.00 0.42 8.67
C SER A 74 -8.27 -0.90 7.95
N PRO A 75 -8.66 -1.99 8.63
CA PRO A 75 -8.86 -3.29 7.98
C PRO A 75 -9.80 -3.22 6.78
N ILE A 76 -9.50 -4.01 5.74
CA ILE A 76 -10.29 -4.09 4.51
C ILE A 76 -11.78 -4.31 4.85
N GLY A 77 -12.67 -3.55 4.21
CA GLY A 77 -14.13 -3.67 4.39
C GLY A 77 -14.68 -3.11 5.71
N SER A 78 -13.84 -2.57 6.60
CA SER A 78 -14.28 -2.12 7.93
C SER A 78 -14.97 -0.75 7.94
N ASN A 79 -14.78 0.10 6.91
CA ASN A 79 -15.29 1.48 6.85
C ASN A 79 -14.95 2.32 8.11
N ARG A 80 -13.83 2.05 8.76
CA ARG A 80 -13.42 2.76 10.00
C ARG A 80 -12.61 4.02 9.73
N GLY A 81 -12.36 4.33 8.45
CA GLY A 81 -11.60 5.51 8.06
C GLY A 81 -10.12 5.40 8.43
N LEU A 82 -9.52 6.52 8.82
CA LEU A 82 -8.08 6.65 9.03
C LEU A 82 -7.67 6.30 10.47
N ALA A 83 -7.85 5.04 10.89
CA ALA A 83 -7.50 4.58 12.23
C ALA A 83 -5.98 4.59 12.49
N THR A 84 -5.16 4.48 11.44
CA THR A 84 -3.68 4.46 11.51
C THR A 84 -3.03 5.81 11.20
N LYS A 85 -3.78 6.92 11.33
CA LYS A 85 -3.37 8.28 10.91
C LYS A 85 -1.97 8.68 11.39
N GLU A 86 -1.66 8.47 12.66
CA GLU A 86 -0.38 8.93 13.22
C GLU A 86 0.81 8.13 12.67
N PHE A 87 0.63 6.84 12.41
CA PHE A 87 1.66 6.01 11.77
C PHE A 87 1.87 6.44 10.31
N ILE A 88 0.78 6.75 9.58
CA ILE A 88 0.87 7.24 8.19
C ILE A 88 1.61 8.57 8.12
N LYS A 89 1.41 9.48 9.08
CA LYS A 89 2.19 10.74 9.15
C LYS A 89 3.69 10.47 9.26
N ILE A 90 4.09 9.54 10.14
CA ILE A 90 5.49 9.14 10.30
C ILE A 90 6.05 8.62 8.96
N LEU A 91 5.28 7.78 8.25
CA LEU A 91 5.71 7.29 6.94
C LEU A 91 5.90 8.41 5.92
N ILE A 92 4.99 9.40 5.89
CA ILE A 92 5.08 10.56 4.98
C ILE A 92 6.31 11.43 5.29
N GLU A 93 6.70 11.54 6.56
CA GLU A 93 7.86 12.33 6.98
C GLU A 93 9.20 11.63 6.70
N GLU A 94 9.21 10.30 6.79
CA GLU A 94 10.45 9.50 6.81
C GLU A 94 10.74 8.71 5.51
N ILE A 95 9.75 8.54 4.64
CA ILE A 95 9.87 7.74 3.42
C ILE A 95 9.81 8.62 2.18
N ASP A 96 10.83 8.56 1.35
CA ASP A 96 10.92 9.35 0.10
C ASP A 96 10.14 8.78 -1.09
N LEU A 97 9.39 7.68 -0.90
CA LEU A 97 8.48 7.11 -1.92
C LEU A 97 7.07 7.67 -1.76
N PRO A 98 6.26 7.64 -2.83
CA PRO A 98 4.83 7.91 -2.73
C PRO A 98 4.14 7.03 -1.68
N ILE A 99 3.33 7.65 -0.82
CA ILE A 99 2.50 6.95 0.17
C ILE A 99 1.07 6.92 -0.36
N ILE A 100 0.56 5.73 -0.64
CA ILE A 100 -0.80 5.51 -1.15
C ILE A 100 -1.61 4.86 -0.03
N VAL A 101 -2.46 5.63 0.64
CA VAL A 101 -3.29 5.11 1.73
C VAL A 101 -4.38 4.21 1.18
N ASP A 102 -4.46 2.99 1.69
CA ASP A 102 -5.37 1.94 1.20
C ASP A 102 -6.25 1.39 2.33
N ALA A 103 -7.34 0.74 1.95
CA ALA A 103 -8.26 -0.01 2.81
C ALA A 103 -9.03 0.79 3.90
N GLY A 104 -10.22 0.33 4.20
CA GLY A 104 -11.05 0.79 5.30
C GLY A 104 -11.65 2.19 5.17
N ILE A 105 -11.44 2.89 4.05
CA ILE A 105 -12.03 4.19 3.75
C ILE A 105 -13.34 3.95 3.01
N GLY A 106 -14.46 4.46 3.54
CA GLY A 106 -15.79 4.22 2.98
C GLY A 106 -16.60 5.48 2.69
N SER A 107 -16.05 6.70 2.93
CA SER A 107 -16.76 7.95 2.64
C SER A 107 -15.81 9.07 2.19
N PRO A 108 -16.29 10.03 1.38
CA PRO A 108 -15.51 11.20 0.98
C PRO A 108 -15.01 12.05 2.16
N SER A 109 -15.77 12.12 3.23
CA SER A 109 -15.38 12.85 4.44
C SER A 109 -14.13 12.22 5.12
N GLN A 110 -14.01 10.91 5.10
CA GLN A 110 -12.83 10.21 5.60
C GLN A 110 -11.58 10.52 4.75
N VAL A 111 -11.75 10.65 3.43
CA VAL A 111 -10.69 11.08 2.49
C VAL A 111 -10.24 12.51 2.80
N HIS A 112 -11.18 13.41 3.14
CA HIS A 112 -10.82 14.80 3.49
C HIS A 112 -9.84 14.87 4.67
N HIS A 113 -9.97 13.98 5.64
CA HIS A 113 -9.04 13.90 6.77
C HIS A 113 -7.59 13.53 6.35
N LEU A 114 -7.41 12.86 5.21
CA LEU A 114 -6.08 12.60 4.63
C LEU A 114 -5.40 13.88 4.14
N ARG A 115 -6.16 14.87 3.66
CA ARG A 115 -5.61 16.17 3.23
C ARG A 115 -5.07 17.01 4.38
N LEU A 116 -5.46 16.73 5.62
CA LEU A 116 -4.95 17.38 6.82
C LEU A 116 -3.61 16.81 7.29
N VAL A 117 -3.20 15.68 6.74
CA VAL A 117 -1.85 15.14 6.87
C VAL A 117 -1.03 15.83 5.78
N LYS A 118 -0.13 16.74 6.15
CA LYS A 118 0.68 17.62 5.31
C LYS A 118 1.16 16.94 4.02
N LEU A 119 0.44 17.16 2.92
CA LEU A 119 0.78 16.70 1.57
C LEU A 119 1.86 17.61 0.98
N TRP A 120 3.11 17.46 1.39
CA TRP A 120 4.23 18.25 0.86
C TRP A 120 5.08 17.49 -0.14
N ARG A 121 4.70 16.33 -0.62
CA ARG A 121 5.40 15.69 -1.75
C ARG A 121 4.52 14.69 -2.50
N TRP A 122 3.96 15.12 -3.67
CA TRP A 122 3.50 14.31 -4.81
C TRP A 122 2.55 13.13 -4.56
N GLU A 123 1.28 13.39 -4.93
CA GLU A 123 0.24 12.45 -5.37
C GLU A 123 -0.24 11.36 -4.41
N LEU A 124 -1.30 11.69 -3.68
CA LEU A 124 -2.24 10.71 -3.14
C LEU A 124 -3.07 10.14 -4.30
N LEU A 125 -2.64 9.02 -4.87
CA LEU A 125 -3.50 8.19 -5.70
C LEU A 125 -4.41 7.39 -4.77
N LEU A 126 -5.64 7.86 -4.60
CA LEU A 126 -6.71 7.12 -3.94
C LEU A 126 -7.20 6.04 -4.91
N LEU A 127 -6.71 4.83 -4.77
CA LEU A 127 -7.33 3.66 -5.38
C LEU A 127 -8.56 3.28 -4.55
N TRP A 128 -9.72 3.78 -4.96
CA TRP A 128 -11.00 3.44 -4.40
C TRP A 128 -11.47 2.11 -4.98
N GLN A 129 -11.37 1.03 -4.22
CA GLN A 129 -12.12 -0.19 -4.51
C GLN A 129 -13.53 -0.04 -3.95
N ILE A 130 -14.48 0.25 -4.84
CA ILE A 130 -15.90 0.02 -4.56
C ILE A 130 -16.08 -1.51 -4.64
N GLN A 131 -16.14 -2.17 -3.48
CA GLN A 131 -16.74 -3.49 -3.40
C GLN A 131 -18.27 -3.30 -3.39
N ARG A 132 -18.91 -3.70 -4.49
CA ARG A 132 -20.35 -3.97 -4.52
C ARG A 132 -20.63 -5.34 -3.91
#